data_bbdd39ab98f97b0ae5d8b85b0e37a6df
#
_entry.id   bbdd39ab98f97b0ae5d8b85b0e37a6df
#
_cell.length_a   1.000
_cell.length_b   1.000
_cell.length_c   1.000
_cell.angle_alpha   90.00
_cell.angle_beta   90.00
_cell.angle_gamma   90.00
#
_symmetry.space_group_name_H-M   'P 1'
#
loop_
_entity.id
_entity.type
_entity.pdbx_description
1 polymer ?
#
loop_
_entity_poly.entity_id
_entity_poly.type
_entity_poly.pdbx_seq_one_letter_code
_entity_poly.pdbx_strand_id
1 'polypeptide(L)'
;MPAYDNQTDLINLVLQRVVALQNGTAPDPDDVSQVQANLDLIFRKLAQLEIVYVADPTQIPSEWMIDLADIVAGEVANGFGVTPDDFLKLKMNGLGGAQGIDIGAGAAAISLKWMNRSRPTGEPLKGTFF
;
A
#
# COMPACT_ATOMS: atom_id res chain seq x y z
N MET A 1 -16.37 5.78 -15.04
CA MET A 1 -15.82 6.77 -14.17
C MET A 1 -14.98 6.11 -13.09
N PRO A 2 -13.72 6.47 -12.92
CA PRO A 2 -12.94 5.84 -11.88
C PRO A 2 -13.48 6.24 -10.51
N ALA A 3 -13.49 5.27 -9.61
CA ALA A 3 -13.83 5.52 -8.22
C ALA A 3 -12.57 5.88 -7.45
N TYR A 4 -12.71 6.74 -6.46
CA TYR A 4 -11.61 7.14 -5.62
C TYR A 4 -11.97 6.93 -4.16
N ASP A 5 -10.96 6.59 -3.37
CA ASP A 5 -11.07 6.46 -1.94
C ASP A 5 -10.08 7.44 -1.28
N ASN A 6 -10.21 7.63 0.01
CA ASN A 6 -9.33 8.55 0.73
C ASN A 6 -8.40 7.79 1.67
N GLN A 7 -7.47 8.52 2.29
CA GLN A 7 -6.50 7.88 3.17
C GLN A 7 -7.16 7.27 4.42
N THR A 8 -8.32 7.76 4.85
CA THR A 8 -9.04 7.15 5.98
C THR A 8 -9.47 5.73 5.63
N ASP A 9 -9.98 5.53 4.42
CA ASP A 9 -10.36 4.20 3.95
C ASP A 9 -9.13 3.29 3.86
N LEU A 10 -8.01 3.82 3.39
CA LEU A 10 -6.78 3.07 3.31
C LEU A 10 -6.30 2.65 4.70
N ILE A 11 -6.32 3.56 5.66
CA ILE A 11 -5.93 3.27 7.04
C ILE A 11 -6.78 2.15 7.63
N ASN A 12 -8.09 2.18 7.38
CA ASN A 12 -8.98 1.13 7.86
C ASN A 12 -8.62 -0.23 7.28
N LEU A 13 -8.30 -0.29 5.98
CA LEU A 13 -7.86 -1.53 5.36
C LEU A 13 -6.55 -2.04 5.95
N VAL A 14 -5.61 -1.13 6.20
CA VAL A 14 -4.33 -1.48 6.82
C VAL A 14 -4.56 -2.09 8.21
N LEU A 15 -5.39 -1.44 9.01
CA LEU A 15 -5.66 -1.91 10.37
C LEU A 15 -6.37 -3.26 10.38
N GLN A 16 -7.19 -3.55 9.39
CA GLN A 16 -7.79 -4.87 9.25
C GLN A 16 -6.73 -5.96 9.09
N ARG A 17 -5.57 -5.60 8.53
CA ARG A 17 -4.49 -6.56 8.31
C ARG A 17 -3.55 -6.71 9.49
N VAL A 18 -3.26 -5.62 10.21
CA VAL A 18 -2.25 -5.66 11.27
C VAL A 18 -2.82 -5.85 12.66
N VAL A 19 -4.06 -5.46 12.91
CA VAL A 19 -4.70 -5.64 14.23
C VAL A 19 -5.98 -6.46 14.13
N ALA A 20 -6.22 -7.10 12.99
CA ALA A 20 -7.40 -7.92 12.74
C ALA A 20 -8.70 -7.17 13.06
N LEU A 21 -8.74 -5.89 12.70
CA LEU A 21 -9.92 -5.06 12.93
C LEU A 21 -11.10 -5.64 12.16
N GLN A 22 -12.21 -5.84 12.85
CA GLN A 22 -13.39 -6.38 12.20
C GLN A 22 -14.10 -5.30 11.39
N ASN A 23 -14.72 -5.72 10.31
CA ASN A 23 -15.46 -4.83 9.46
C ASN A 23 -16.59 -4.16 10.26
N GLY A 24 -16.72 -2.85 10.15
CA GLY A 24 -17.72 -2.09 10.88
C GLY A 24 -17.31 -1.67 12.28
N THR A 25 -16.15 -2.11 12.76
CA THR A 25 -15.63 -1.70 14.07
C THR A 25 -14.81 -0.42 13.89
N ALA A 26 -15.04 0.55 14.78
CA ALA A 26 -14.26 1.79 14.75
C ALA A 26 -12.82 1.49 15.18
N PRO A 27 -11.80 1.97 14.45
CA PRO A 27 -10.42 1.77 14.84
C PRO A 27 -10.05 2.62 16.06
N ASP A 28 -9.05 2.15 16.81
CA ASP A 28 -8.47 2.92 17.90
C ASP A 28 -7.79 4.17 17.32
N PRO A 29 -8.09 5.36 17.85
CA PRO A 29 -7.46 6.58 17.36
C PRO A 29 -5.92 6.57 17.40
N ASP A 30 -5.33 5.90 18.38
CA ASP A 30 -3.87 5.80 18.46
C ASP A 30 -3.32 4.97 17.32
N ASP A 31 -4.00 3.89 16.95
CA ASP A 31 -3.60 3.07 15.81
C ASP A 31 -3.73 3.84 14.51
N VAL A 32 -4.81 4.58 14.34
CA VAL A 32 -5.01 5.44 13.17
C VAL A 32 -3.87 6.45 13.05
N SER A 33 -3.54 7.11 14.16
CA SER A 33 -2.47 8.11 14.17
C SER A 33 -1.11 7.51 13.81
N GLN A 34 -0.84 6.29 14.28
CA GLN A 34 0.41 5.61 13.99
C GLN A 34 0.56 5.29 12.51
N VAL A 35 -0.49 4.79 11.89
CA VAL A 35 -0.47 4.52 10.44
C VAL A 35 -0.36 5.83 9.68
N GLN A 36 -1.16 6.81 10.04
CA GLN A 36 -1.20 8.10 9.34
C GLN A 36 0.16 8.79 9.36
N ALA A 37 0.88 8.72 10.48
CA ALA A 37 2.19 9.34 10.61
C ALA A 37 3.21 8.76 9.65
N ASN A 38 3.02 7.52 9.21
CA ASN A 38 3.94 6.85 8.30
C ASN A 38 3.51 6.90 6.85
N LEU A 39 2.25 7.24 6.57
CA LEU A 39 1.73 7.16 5.20
C LEU A 39 2.50 8.04 4.22
N ASP A 40 2.80 9.27 4.60
CA ASP A 40 3.49 10.18 3.71
C ASP A 40 4.87 9.67 3.34
N LEU A 41 5.59 9.13 4.31
CA LEU A 41 6.91 8.56 4.09
C LEU A 41 6.83 7.33 3.18
N ILE A 42 5.82 6.50 3.39
CA ILE A 42 5.64 5.30 2.57
C ILE A 42 5.29 5.68 1.13
N PHE A 43 4.42 6.67 0.94
CA PHE A 43 4.08 7.14 -0.40
C PHE A 43 5.30 7.72 -1.11
N ARG A 44 6.17 8.45 -0.40
CA ARG A 44 7.41 8.95 -0.98
C ARG A 44 8.35 7.80 -1.39
N LYS A 45 8.42 6.77 -0.56
CA LYS A 45 9.23 5.60 -0.86
C LYS A 45 8.72 4.89 -2.11
N LEU A 46 7.41 4.75 -2.24
CA LEU A 46 6.82 4.13 -3.42
C LEU A 46 7.10 4.94 -4.69
N ALA A 47 7.06 6.26 -4.59
CA ALA A 47 7.38 7.12 -5.72
C ALA A 47 8.86 6.99 -6.11
N GLN A 48 9.75 6.93 -5.12
CA GLN A 48 11.18 6.74 -5.39
C GLN A 48 11.49 5.41 -6.04
N LEU A 49 10.75 4.36 -5.67
CA LEU A 49 10.92 3.04 -6.27
C LEU A 49 10.19 2.91 -7.60
N GLU A 50 9.56 3.99 -8.05
CA GLU A 50 8.82 4.02 -9.31
C GLU A 50 7.69 2.98 -9.37
N ILE A 51 7.09 2.69 -8.21
CA ILE A 51 5.98 1.76 -8.13
C ILE A 51 4.68 2.49 -8.42
N VAL A 52 4.40 3.55 -7.66
CA VAL A 52 3.18 4.32 -7.82
C VAL A 52 3.42 5.71 -7.22
N TYR A 53 2.76 6.71 -7.76
CA TYR A 53 2.80 8.06 -7.23
C TYR A 53 1.42 8.47 -6.78
N VAL A 54 1.25 8.67 -5.48
CA VAL A 54 0.00 9.14 -4.89
C VAL A 54 0.09 10.65 -4.76
N ALA A 55 -0.45 11.34 -5.75
CA ALA A 55 -0.39 12.81 -5.79
C ALA A 55 -1.31 13.44 -4.76
N ASP A 56 -2.47 12.84 -4.52
CA ASP A 56 -3.49 13.38 -3.62
C ASP A 56 -4.03 12.26 -2.74
N PRO A 57 -3.67 12.24 -1.45
CA PRO A 57 -4.15 11.19 -0.55
C PRO A 57 -5.67 11.22 -0.32
N THR A 58 -6.35 12.28 -0.72
CA THR A 58 -7.80 12.33 -0.60
C THR A 58 -8.50 11.73 -1.81
N GLN A 59 -7.76 11.41 -2.85
CA GLN A 59 -8.30 10.83 -4.08
C GLN A 59 -7.39 9.72 -4.58
N ILE A 60 -7.45 8.57 -3.91
CA ILE A 60 -6.65 7.40 -4.28
C ILE A 60 -7.52 6.52 -5.18
N PRO A 61 -7.04 6.14 -6.36
CA PRO A 61 -7.82 5.24 -7.21
C PRO A 61 -8.20 3.97 -6.47
N SER A 62 -9.46 3.59 -6.54
CA SER A 62 -9.97 2.46 -5.76
C SER A 62 -9.29 1.15 -6.11
N GLU A 63 -8.85 0.97 -7.36
CA GLU A 63 -8.16 -0.24 -7.77
C GLU A 63 -6.77 -0.39 -7.14
N TRP A 64 -6.21 0.68 -6.56
CA TRP A 64 -4.93 0.61 -5.87
C TRP A 64 -5.08 0.25 -4.39
N MET A 65 -6.29 0.33 -3.84
CA MET A 65 -6.49 0.31 -2.39
C MET A 65 -6.00 -0.98 -1.74
N ILE A 66 -6.32 -2.13 -2.33
CA ILE A 66 -5.93 -3.42 -1.76
C ILE A 66 -4.41 -3.56 -1.74
N ASP A 67 -3.77 -3.23 -2.87
CA ASP A 67 -2.32 -3.35 -2.97
C ASP A 67 -1.61 -2.34 -2.08
N LEU A 68 -2.10 -1.10 -2.02
CA LEU A 68 -1.54 -0.11 -1.11
C LEU A 68 -1.70 -0.55 0.35
N ALA A 69 -2.85 -1.11 0.70
CA ALA A 69 -3.07 -1.59 2.06
C ALA A 69 -2.10 -2.71 2.42
N ASP A 70 -1.83 -3.62 1.49
CA ASP A 70 -0.85 -4.68 1.73
C ASP A 70 0.56 -4.12 1.92
N ILE A 71 0.95 -3.15 1.12
CA ILE A 71 2.26 -2.53 1.23
C ILE A 71 2.39 -1.79 2.56
N VAL A 72 1.42 -0.94 2.89
CA VAL A 72 1.47 -0.15 4.12
C VAL A 72 1.45 -1.07 5.34
N ALA A 73 0.61 -2.12 5.33
CA ALA A 73 0.55 -3.07 6.43
C ALA A 73 1.92 -3.69 6.70
N GLY A 74 2.65 -4.10 5.66
CA GLY A 74 3.98 -4.65 5.82
C GLY A 74 4.97 -3.64 6.40
N GLU A 75 4.85 -2.37 6.00
CA GLU A 75 5.78 -1.35 6.45
C GLU A 75 5.51 -0.88 7.88
N VAL A 76 4.27 -0.93 8.36
CA VAL A 76 3.95 -0.48 9.72
C VAL A 76 3.82 -1.61 10.74
N ALA A 77 3.89 -2.85 10.29
CA ALA A 77 3.58 -4.02 11.13
C ALA A 77 4.40 -4.09 12.42
N ASN A 78 5.67 -3.68 12.37
CA ASN A 78 6.52 -3.70 13.55
C ASN A 78 5.96 -2.90 14.72
N GLY A 79 5.28 -1.79 14.42
CA GLY A 79 4.70 -0.94 15.45
C GLY A 79 3.46 -1.53 16.11
N PHE A 80 2.91 -2.60 15.54
CA PHE A 80 1.70 -3.22 16.04
C PHE A 80 1.93 -4.58 16.71
N GLY A 81 3.19 -4.95 16.88
CA GLY A 81 3.53 -6.17 17.62
C GLY A 81 3.11 -7.46 16.96
N VAL A 82 3.04 -7.49 15.62
CA VAL A 82 2.74 -8.73 14.93
C VAL A 82 3.86 -9.75 15.12
N THR A 83 3.53 -11.04 15.01
CA THR A 83 4.54 -12.08 15.13
C THR A 83 5.54 -12.00 14.00
N PRO A 84 6.78 -12.52 14.18
CA PRO A 84 7.77 -12.51 13.10
C PRO A 84 7.28 -13.21 11.84
N ASP A 85 6.55 -14.31 11.97
CA ASP A 85 6.02 -15.02 10.81
C ASP A 85 5.00 -14.16 10.05
N ASP A 86 4.10 -13.51 10.76
CA ASP A 86 3.11 -12.63 10.15
C ASP A 86 3.77 -11.41 9.52
N PHE A 87 4.78 -10.86 10.18
CA PHE A 87 5.54 -9.75 9.62
C PHE A 87 6.15 -10.11 8.27
N LEU A 88 6.78 -11.28 8.17
CA LEU A 88 7.38 -11.74 6.93
C LEU A 88 6.33 -11.92 5.83
N LYS A 89 5.18 -12.50 6.17
CA LYS A 89 4.09 -12.64 5.20
C LYS A 89 3.60 -11.29 4.69
N LEU A 90 3.44 -10.33 5.59
CA LEU A 90 3.00 -8.98 5.20
C LEU A 90 4.01 -8.31 4.29
N LYS A 91 5.31 -8.49 4.57
CA LYS A 91 6.35 -7.93 3.72
C LYS A 91 6.37 -8.58 2.33
N MET A 92 6.23 -9.88 2.27
CA MET A 92 6.22 -10.60 0.99
C MET A 92 5.00 -10.25 0.16
N ASN A 93 3.85 -10.10 0.79
CA ASN A 93 2.62 -9.74 0.08
C ASN A 93 2.58 -8.26 -0.30
N GLY A 94 3.33 -7.41 0.41
CA GLY A 94 3.35 -5.98 0.16
C GLY A 94 4.50 -5.54 -0.73
N LEU A 95 5.47 -4.85 -0.11
CA LEU A 95 6.58 -4.24 -0.86
C LEU A 95 7.74 -5.20 -1.11
N GLY A 96 7.91 -6.22 -0.31
CA GLY A 96 9.09 -7.07 -0.34
C GLY A 96 10.15 -6.58 0.64
N GLY A 97 11.39 -6.97 0.41
CA GLY A 97 12.49 -6.62 1.29
C GLY A 97 12.70 -7.62 2.42
N ALA A 98 12.17 -8.82 2.29
CA ALA A 98 12.33 -9.89 3.28
C ALA A 98 12.37 -11.25 2.56
N GLN A 99 12.91 -12.25 3.22
CA GLN A 99 12.95 -13.63 2.72
C GLN A 99 13.56 -13.76 1.32
N GLY A 100 14.57 -12.96 1.02
CA GLY A 100 15.23 -13.04 -0.28
C GLY A 100 14.46 -12.36 -1.41
N ILE A 101 13.31 -11.75 -1.12
CA ILE A 101 12.56 -10.99 -2.10
C ILE A 101 13.03 -9.53 -2.02
N ASP A 102 13.48 -8.99 -3.13
CA ASP A 102 13.96 -7.61 -3.16
C ASP A 102 12.84 -6.62 -2.86
N ILE A 103 13.23 -5.46 -2.33
CA ILE A 103 12.28 -4.39 -2.14
C ILE A 103 11.73 -3.97 -3.51
N GLY A 104 10.41 -3.83 -3.60
CA GLY A 104 9.73 -3.57 -4.86
C GLY A 104 9.33 -4.83 -5.61
N ALA A 105 9.72 -6.02 -5.13
CA ALA A 105 9.37 -7.29 -5.75
C ALA A 105 8.30 -8.06 -4.98
N GLY A 106 7.71 -7.46 -3.95
CA GLY A 106 6.57 -8.09 -3.26
C GLY A 106 5.34 -8.12 -4.16
N ALA A 107 4.39 -8.96 -3.81
CA ALA A 107 3.22 -9.21 -4.67
C ALA A 107 2.43 -7.94 -4.98
N ALA A 108 2.13 -7.13 -3.97
CA ALA A 108 1.36 -5.91 -4.17
C ALA A 108 2.15 -4.87 -4.97
N ALA A 109 3.45 -4.77 -4.75
CA ALA A 109 4.30 -3.84 -5.48
C ALA A 109 4.31 -4.18 -6.97
N ILE A 110 4.42 -5.46 -7.30
CA ILE A 110 4.39 -5.90 -8.70
C ILE A 110 3.03 -5.60 -9.32
N SER A 111 1.97 -5.89 -8.58
CA SER A 111 0.60 -5.63 -9.05
C SER A 111 0.40 -4.15 -9.37
N LEU A 112 0.83 -3.25 -8.49
CA LEU A 112 0.72 -1.81 -8.72
C LEU A 112 1.52 -1.36 -9.93
N LYS A 113 2.72 -1.87 -10.10
CA LYS A 113 3.54 -1.54 -11.26
C LYS A 113 2.83 -1.93 -12.55
N TRP A 114 2.23 -3.11 -12.58
CA TRP A 114 1.50 -3.58 -13.75
C TRP A 114 0.29 -2.72 -14.03
N MET A 115 -0.48 -2.35 -13.00
CA MET A 115 -1.64 -1.50 -13.18
C MET A 115 -1.25 -0.14 -13.77
N ASN A 116 -0.15 0.43 -13.31
CA ASN A 116 0.30 1.71 -13.84
C ASN A 116 0.78 1.62 -15.27
N ARG A 117 1.43 0.52 -15.62
CA ARG A 117 1.90 0.33 -17.00
C ARG A 117 0.76 0.09 -17.97
N SER A 118 -0.28 -0.59 -17.48
CA SER A 118 -1.38 -0.99 -18.34
C SER A 118 -2.52 0.00 -18.30
N ARG A 119 -2.28 1.22 -17.85
CA ARG A 119 -3.35 2.20 -17.73
C ARG A 119 -4.08 2.40 -19.04
N PRO A 120 -5.38 2.17 -19.07
CA PRO A 120 -6.17 2.33 -20.28
C PRO A 120 -6.66 3.76 -20.44
N THR A 121 -5.81 4.74 -20.22
CA THR A 121 -6.24 6.14 -20.25
C THR A 121 -6.07 6.78 -21.60
N GLY A 122 -5.55 6.03 -22.55
CA GLY A 122 -5.22 6.61 -23.84
C GLY A 122 -3.92 7.40 -23.83
N GLU A 123 -3.35 7.62 -22.65
CA GLU A 123 -2.04 8.22 -22.59
C GLU A 123 -1.01 7.18 -22.90
N PRO A 124 -0.09 7.44 -23.82
CA PRO A 124 0.99 6.50 -24.05
C PRO A 124 1.89 6.43 -22.84
N LEU A 125 2.42 5.23 -22.60
CA LEU A 125 3.41 5.05 -21.58
C LEU A 125 4.72 5.51 -22.15
N LYS A 126 5.03 6.75 -21.92
CA LYS A 126 6.17 7.36 -22.52
C LYS A 126 7.44 6.67 -22.16
N GLY A 127 8.30 6.48 -23.11
CA GLY A 127 9.56 5.82 -22.92
C GLY A 127 9.50 4.32 -22.86
N THR A 128 8.32 3.77 -22.86
CA THR A 128 8.22 2.34 -22.86
C THR A 128 8.02 1.79 -24.22
N PHE A 129 7.76 2.66 -25.17
CA PHE A 129 7.60 2.17 -26.35
C PHE A 129 8.72 2.22 -27.02
N PHE A 130 9.38 2.31 -26.79
CA PHE A 130 10.13 2.50 -27.42
C PHE A 130 10.95 2.79 -27.74
#